data_2b162f15a1194b4d0d8c09aee7fe1835
#
_entry.id   2b162f15a1194b4d0d8c09aee7fe1835
#
_cell.length_a   1.000
_cell.length_b   1.000
_cell.length_c   1.000
_cell.angle_alpha   90.00
_cell.angle_beta   90.00
_cell.angle_gamma   90.00
#
_symmetry.space_group_name_H-M   'P 1'
#
loop_
_entity.id
_entity.type
_entity.pdbx_description
1 polymer ?
#
loop_
_entity_poly.entity_id
_entity_poly.type
_entity_poly.pdbx_seq_one_letter_code
_entity_poly.pdbx_strand_id
1 'polypeptide(L)'
;RVPTPTPLAMPLNVRFLPEQAAHGIFAPPLLPTNTRRPTRTPDPSAFTLPPEPTPTPLPATSTLPRVPFREICTEKPQVTAVPPRAPRLRSDHDILNILLLGTDEDLQPNEPSVRTDTMVIVSINRTVGSVAMLSLPRDLYVCIPQLGMQRLNVAYGWGEAVGWSPNGGFGLLQETIMYNFGIPIHFYAKVSFNGFKAIIDSLGGINIAVDCPMIDQLRFTGQYDLQGTPIYAPYTLDVGYYHMDGSLALWYARVRQRLSDFDRNRRQQQILRAIWREALSQGILQRAPELWGQARQVVQTNLQLQDVIGLLPIALNLAPENIRSFQLIKGRETEAWRTPYGEDVQIPTEGLFETLRQFYTPPARNRLVRDLGSVEVINSSSKPNYDLVAVDLLSWEGIHAVARGQGEPAARTVIYDYTGAASPQALQVLRRALNIRADRIVSQPDPNRTVDFRIVLGVDYVPCSAPGFGTRVN
;
A
#
# COMPACT_ATOMS: atom_id res chain seq x y z
N ARG A 1 0.83 5.84 -50.25
CA ARG A 1 1.16 6.50 -48.98
C ARG A 1 -0.15 6.59 -48.22
N VAL A 2 -0.27 5.80 -47.16
CA VAL A 2 -1.40 5.83 -46.21
C VAL A 2 -1.11 7.00 -45.27
N PRO A 3 -2.06 7.93 -45.03
CA PRO A 3 -1.84 9.01 -44.09
C PRO A 3 -1.75 8.48 -42.68
N THR A 4 -0.74 8.90 -41.95
CA THR A 4 -0.57 8.61 -40.51
C THR A 4 -1.73 9.27 -39.76
N PRO A 5 -2.48 8.52 -38.91
CA PRO A 5 -3.56 9.12 -38.15
C PRO A 5 -2.99 10.11 -37.13
N THR A 6 -3.46 11.34 -37.17
CA THR A 6 -3.20 12.36 -36.15
C THR A 6 -3.80 11.87 -34.83
N PRO A 7 -3.09 11.89 -33.70
CA PRO A 7 -3.67 11.50 -32.41
C PRO A 7 -4.79 12.48 -32.06
N LEU A 8 -6.00 11.97 -31.91
CA LEU A 8 -7.14 12.71 -31.35
C LEU A 8 -6.79 13.09 -29.91
N ALA A 9 -6.68 14.40 -29.65
CA ALA A 9 -6.57 14.93 -28.30
C ALA A 9 -7.87 14.60 -27.57
N MET A 10 -7.83 13.67 -26.64
CA MET A 10 -8.95 13.41 -25.74
C MET A 10 -9.06 14.50 -24.68
N PRO A 11 -10.27 14.93 -24.30
CA PRO A 11 -10.45 15.72 -23.09
C PRO A 11 -10.16 14.83 -21.88
N LEU A 12 -8.93 14.87 -21.41
CA LEU A 12 -8.54 14.27 -20.15
C LEU A 12 -9.07 15.17 -19.03
N ASN A 13 -9.93 14.65 -18.19
CA ASN A 13 -10.22 15.24 -16.87
C ASN A 13 -9.01 15.03 -15.91
N VAL A 14 -7.82 15.19 -16.42
CA VAL A 14 -6.59 15.23 -15.64
C VAL A 14 -6.30 16.69 -15.40
N ARG A 15 -6.71 17.20 -14.26
CA ARG A 15 -6.31 18.53 -13.81
C ARG A 15 -4.90 18.40 -13.20
N PHE A 16 -3.93 19.10 -13.78
CA PHE A 16 -2.71 19.39 -13.04
C PHE A 16 -3.08 20.31 -11.88
N LEU A 17 -2.63 19.97 -10.67
CA LEU A 17 -2.79 20.89 -9.55
C LEU A 17 -2.02 22.17 -9.86
N PRO A 18 -2.62 23.37 -9.71
CA PRO A 18 -1.86 24.60 -9.77
C PRO A 18 -0.78 24.58 -8.70
N GLU A 19 0.39 25.04 -9.05
CA GLU A 19 1.63 25.06 -8.24
C GLU A 19 1.41 25.59 -6.81
N GLN A 20 0.45 26.49 -6.62
CA GLN A 20 0.13 27.10 -5.33
C GLN A 20 -0.66 26.20 -4.36
N ALA A 21 -1.35 25.17 -4.84
CA ALA A 21 -2.10 24.26 -3.97
C ALA A 21 -1.22 23.19 -3.31
N ALA A 22 -0.05 22.91 -3.89
CA ALA A 22 0.87 21.87 -3.38
C ALA A 22 1.64 22.32 -2.12
N HIS A 23 1.81 23.63 -1.91
CA HIS A 23 2.62 24.17 -0.82
C HIS A 23 1.91 24.25 0.54
N GLY A 24 0.60 24.09 0.60
CA GLY A 24 -0.22 24.22 1.82
C GLY A 24 -0.41 22.95 2.64
N ILE A 25 0.00 21.78 2.17
CA ILE A 25 -0.45 20.49 2.72
C ILE A 25 0.43 19.95 3.87
N PHE A 26 1.57 20.54 4.16
CA PHE A 26 2.55 20.02 5.13
C PHE A 26 3.01 20.99 6.23
N ALA A 27 2.20 21.98 6.60
CA ALA A 27 2.47 22.71 7.84
C ALA A 27 1.75 21.99 8.99
N PRO A 28 2.46 21.50 10.03
CA PRO A 28 1.81 20.98 11.22
C PRO A 28 1.06 22.14 11.92
N PRO A 29 -0.14 21.89 12.47
CA PRO A 29 -0.84 22.90 13.25
C PRO A 29 -0.01 23.28 14.47
N LEU A 30 0.20 24.57 14.66
CA LEU A 30 0.82 25.11 15.86
C LEU A 30 -0.06 24.74 17.07
N LEU A 31 0.49 23.96 17.97
CA LEU A 31 -0.14 23.63 19.26
C LEU A 31 -0.31 24.92 20.08
N PRO A 32 -1.48 25.16 20.68
CA PRO A 32 -1.67 26.29 21.57
C PRO A 32 -0.80 26.16 22.81
N THR A 33 -0.11 27.22 23.14
CA THR A 33 0.71 27.36 24.35
C THR A 33 -0.14 27.20 25.62
N ASN A 34 0.25 26.26 26.44
CA ASN A 34 -0.39 25.91 27.71
C ASN A 34 -0.26 27.10 28.71
N THR A 35 -1.35 27.82 28.93
CA THR A 35 -1.47 28.74 30.08
C THR A 35 -1.73 27.92 31.33
N ARG A 36 -0.84 28.05 32.31
CA ARG A 36 -0.91 27.40 33.62
C ARG A 36 -2.20 27.77 34.34
N ARG A 37 -3.00 26.75 34.67
CA ARG A 37 -4.16 26.84 35.58
C ARG A 37 -3.66 26.62 37.02
N PRO A 38 -4.13 27.38 38.02
CA PRO A 38 -3.69 27.22 39.42
C PRO A 38 -4.21 25.89 39.99
N THR A 39 -3.31 25.17 40.64
CA THR A 39 -3.55 23.93 41.37
C THR A 39 -4.37 24.20 42.63
N ARG A 40 -5.56 23.62 42.73
CA ARG A 40 -6.25 23.39 43.99
C ARG A 40 -5.86 22.01 44.51
N THR A 41 -5.30 21.96 45.71
CA THR A 41 -4.99 20.73 46.44
C THR A 41 -6.31 20.07 46.89
N PRO A 42 -6.61 18.82 46.56
CA PRO A 42 -7.79 18.13 47.10
C PRO A 42 -7.53 17.63 48.51
N ASP A 43 -8.57 17.73 49.34
CA ASP A 43 -8.66 17.20 50.71
C ASP A 43 -8.63 15.64 50.67
N PRO A 44 -7.77 14.97 51.47
CA PRO A 44 -7.58 13.53 51.44
C PRO A 44 -8.69 12.67 52.02
N SER A 45 -9.78 13.25 52.59
CA SER A 45 -10.74 12.52 53.41
C SER A 45 -12.05 12.13 52.71
N ALA A 46 -12.19 12.28 51.41
CA ALA A 46 -13.49 12.13 50.71
C ALA A 46 -13.56 11.06 49.61
N PHE A 47 -12.73 10.01 49.62
CA PHE A 47 -12.90 8.92 48.64
C PHE A 47 -12.91 7.54 49.32
N THR A 48 -14.11 7.05 49.60
CA THR A 48 -14.37 5.60 49.76
C THR A 48 -14.53 4.99 48.36
N LEU A 49 -13.61 4.11 47.96
CA LEU A 49 -13.69 3.34 46.73
C LEU A 49 -14.90 2.38 46.80
N PRO A 50 -15.72 2.30 45.74
CA PRO A 50 -16.72 1.25 45.63
C PRO A 50 -16.04 -0.13 45.52
N PRO A 51 -16.67 -1.22 46.02
CA PRO A 51 -16.09 -2.56 45.97
C PRO A 51 -15.85 -2.98 44.52
N GLU A 52 -14.69 -3.61 44.26
CA GLU A 52 -14.35 -4.18 42.96
C GLU A 52 -15.43 -5.15 42.49
N PRO A 53 -15.90 -5.06 41.25
CA PRO A 53 -16.84 -6.02 40.69
C PRO A 53 -16.17 -7.39 40.59
N THR A 54 -16.79 -8.40 41.19
CA THR A 54 -16.39 -9.80 41.08
C THR A 54 -16.33 -10.20 39.60
N PRO A 55 -15.24 -10.81 39.11
CA PRO A 55 -15.15 -11.19 37.70
C PRO A 55 -16.23 -12.22 37.38
N THR A 56 -17.15 -11.86 36.48
CA THR A 56 -18.11 -12.79 35.93
C THR A 56 -17.37 -13.84 35.12
N PRO A 57 -17.57 -15.15 35.35
CA PRO A 57 -16.92 -16.18 34.56
C PRO A 57 -17.34 -16.02 33.07
N LEU A 58 -16.36 -15.93 32.20
CA LEU A 58 -16.57 -15.92 30.72
C LEU A 58 -17.34 -17.21 30.35
N PRO A 59 -18.36 -17.12 29.47
CA PRO A 59 -19.04 -18.30 28.98
C PRO A 59 -18.03 -19.25 28.33
N ALA A 60 -18.14 -20.53 28.65
CA ALA A 60 -17.28 -21.59 28.14
C ALA A 60 -17.22 -21.51 26.64
N THR A 61 -16.01 -21.28 26.09
CA THR A 61 -15.75 -21.26 24.67
C THR A 61 -16.20 -22.59 24.10
N SER A 62 -17.21 -22.56 23.24
CA SER A 62 -17.69 -23.71 22.48
C SER A 62 -16.50 -24.33 21.75
N THR A 63 -16.01 -25.46 22.24
CA THR A 63 -15.01 -26.27 21.54
C THR A 63 -15.71 -26.99 20.39
N LEU A 64 -15.83 -26.33 19.25
CA LEU A 64 -16.12 -27.03 18.01
C LEU A 64 -15.01 -28.07 17.77
N PRO A 65 -15.33 -29.29 17.35
CA PRO A 65 -14.33 -30.32 17.08
C PRO A 65 -13.35 -29.75 16.02
N ARG A 66 -12.10 -29.56 16.42
CA ARG A 66 -11.02 -29.22 15.49
C ARG A 66 -10.76 -30.46 14.64
N VAL A 67 -11.25 -30.48 13.42
CA VAL A 67 -10.79 -31.44 12.41
C VAL A 67 -9.27 -31.30 12.30
N PRO A 68 -8.49 -32.38 12.42
CA PRO A 68 -7.04 -32.28 12.35
C PRO A 68 -6.64 -31.71 10.99
N PHE A 69 -5.95 -30.59 10.97
CA PHE A 69 -5.53 -29.84 9.79
C PHE A 69 -4.71 -30.65 8.78
N ARG A 70 -4.22 -31.80 9.18
CA ARG A 70 -3.33 -32.68 8.38
C ARG A 70 -4.05 -33.42 7.25
N GLU A 71 -5.36 -33.59 7.34
CA GLU A 71 -6.15 -34.35 6.35
C GLU A 71 -6.68 -33.48 5.19
N ILE A 72 -6.57 -32.16 5.30
CA ILE A 72 -7.28 -31.21 4.45
C ILE A 72 -6.60 -31.00 3.08
N CYS A 73 -5.26 -31.16 2.99
CA CYS A 73 -4.52 -30.98 1.74
C CYS A 73 -4.03 -32.28 1.09
N THR A 74 -4.32 -33.46 1.64
CA THR A 74 -3.76 -34.75 1.20
C THR A 74 -4.66 -35.57 0.27
N GLU A 75 -5.89 -35.17 0.05
CA GLU A 75 -6.90 -36.05 -0.58
C GLU A 75 -6.84 -36.13 -2.14
N LYS A 76 -5.99 -35.34 -2.80
CA LYS A 76 -5.87 -35.41 -4.27
C LYS A 76 -4.43 -35.65 -4.69
N PRO A 77 -4.20 -36.31 -5.86
CA PRO A 77 -2.85 -36.47 -6.41
C PRO A 77 -2.21 -35.05 -6.53
N GLN A 78 -1.22 -34.79 -5.70
CA GLN A 78 -0.55 -33.49 -5.65
C GLN A 78 0.50 -33.43 -6.73
N VAL A 79 0.52 -32.34 -7.45
CA VAL A 79 1.55 -32.06 -8.47
C VAL A 79 2.89 -31.68 -7.82
N THR A 80 2.81 -31.14 -6.61
CA THR A 80 3.96 -30.83 -5.76
C THR A 80 3.72 -31.35 -4.35
N ALA A 81 4.78 -31.51 -3.57
CA ALA A 81 4.64 -31.84 -2.16
C ALA A 81 3.87 -30.71 -1.43
N VAL A 82 2.89 -31.10 -0.61
CA VAL A 82 2.20 -30.16 0.27
C VAL A 82 3.21 -29.61 1.29
N PRO A 83 3.42 -28.29 1.37
CA PRO A 83 4.34 -27.72 2.34
C PRO A 83 3.83 -27.98 3.78
N PRO A 84 4.72 -28.13 4.76
CA PRO A 84 4.31 -28.21 6.15
C PRO A 84 3.62 -26.90 6.55
N ARG A 85 2.69 -27.00 7.50
CA ARG A 85 2.04 -25.82 8.04
C ARG A 85 3.07 -24.83 8.57
N ALA A 86 2.98 -23.57 8.13
CA ALA A 86 3.83 -22.50 8.62
C ALA A 86 3.62 -22.26 10.13
N PRO A 87 4.67 -22.01 10.89
CA PRO A 87 4.52 -21.63 12.29
C PRO A 87 3.76 -20.31 12.37
N ARG A 88 2.86 -20.19 13.35
CA ARG A 88 2.13 -18.94 13.58
C ARG A 88 3.12 -17.82 13.89
N LEU A 89 3.06 -16.75 13.14
CA LEU A 89 3.82 -15.54 13.43
C LEU A 89 3.32 -14.93 14.73
N ARG A 90 4.24 -14.69 15.64
CA ARG A 90 3.98 -14.09 16.96
C ARG A 90 4.68 -12.73 17.05
N SER A 91 4.13 -11.85 17.84
CA SER A 91 4.71 -10.56 18.18
C SER A 91 4.37 -10.26 19.64
N ASP A 92 5.28 -9.60 20.33
CA ASP A 92 5.05 -9.07 21.69
C ASP A 92 4.20 -7.79 21.64
N HIS A 93 3.86 -7.32 20.45
CA HIS A 93 3.02 -6.17 20.20
C HIS A 93 1.59 -6.59 19.88
N ASP A 94 0.64 -5.70 20.17
CA ASP A 94 -0.75 -5.84 19.76
C ASP A 94 -0.91 -5.54 18.27
N ILE A 95 -0.98 -6.61 17.47
CA ILE A 95 -1.08 -6.56 16.02
C ILE A 95 -2.46 -6.97 15.55
N LEU A 96 -3.07 -6.13 14.73
CA LEU A 96 -4.33 -6.37 14.07
C LEU A 96 -4.12 -6.43 12.56
N ASN A 97 -4.52 -7.55 11.92
CA ASN A 97 -4.38 -7.76 10.48
C ASN A 97 -5.74 -7.67 9.79
N ILE A 98 -5.83 -6.81 8.78
CA ILE A 98 -6.99 -6.64 7.90
C ILE A 98 -6.58 -7.12 6.50
N LEU A 99 -7.36 -8.02 5.92
CA LEU A 99 -7.15 -8.48 4.55
C LEU A 99 -8.00 -7.64 3.60
N LEU A 100 -7.35 -6.86 2.75
CA LEU A 100 -8.01 -6.10 1.69
C LEU A 100 -8.11 -6.97 0.43
N LEU A 101 -9.31 -7.06 -0.13
CA LEU A 101 -9.64 -7.87 -1.30
C LEU A 101 -10.22 -6.98 -2.40
N GLY A 102 -9.64 -7.05 -3.60
CA GLY A 102 -10.21 -6.46 -4.81
C GLY A 102 -10.77 -7.55 -5.72
N THR A 103 -12.03 -7.41 -6.12
CA THR A 103 -12.74 -8.38 -6.97
C THR A 103 -13.24 -7.73 -8.26
N ASP A 104 -13.45 -8.53 -9.28
CA ASP A 104 -14.00 -8.16 -10.58
C ASP A 104 -15.49 -8.56 -10.74
N GLU A 105 -16.17 -8.85 -9.64
CA GLU A 105 -17.56 -9.34 -9.62
C GLU A 105 -18.55 -8.47 -10.41
N ASP A 106 -18.28 -7.14 -10.51
CA ASP A 106 -19.10 -6.22 -11.31
C ASP A 106 -19.05 -6.51 -12.82
N LEU A 107 -18.01 -7.19 -13.32
CA LEU A 107 -17.84 -7.51 -14.72
C LEU A 107 -18.51 -8.83 -15.12
N GLN A 108 -18.75 -9.70 -14.14
CA GLN A 108 -19.28 -11.05 -14.33
C GLN A 108 -20.29 -11.41 -13.23
N PRO A 109 -21.42 -10.70 -13.15
CA PRO A 109 -22.37 -10.84 -12.03
C PRO A 109 -23.03 -12.22 -11.93
N ASN A 110 -22.93 -13.07 -12.96
CA ASN A 110 -23.52 -14.40 -13.00
C ASN A 110 -22.49 -15.55 -12.92
N GLU A 111 -21.19 -15.25 -12.77
CA GLU A 111 -20.19 -16.29 -12.61
C GLU A 111 -19.99 -16.67 -11.13
N PRO A 112 -20.11 -17.97 -10.80
CA PRO A 112 -19.92 -18.45 -9.42
C PRO A 112 -18.47 -18.34 -8.93
N SER A 113 -17.51 -18.03 -9.79
CA SER A 113 -16.08 -17.99 -9.48
C SER A 113 -15.55 -16.55 -9.35
N VAL A 114 -15.93 -15.86 -8.28
CA VAL A 114 -15.31 -14.57 -7.93
C VAL A 114 -13.83 -14.79 -7.64
N ARG A 115 -12.97 -14.18 -8.45
CA ARG A 115 -11.51 -14.20 -8.23
C ARG A 115 -11.07 -12.95 -7.48
N THR A 116 -10.24 -13.18 -6.47
CA THR A 116 -9.59 -12.09 -5.75
C THR A 116 -8.24 -11.78 -6.40
N ASP A 117 -8.23 -10.83 -7.33
CA ASP A 117 -7.02 -10.46 -8.09
C ASP A 117 -6.10 -9.50 -7.32
N THR A 118 -6.61 -8.87 -6.28
CA THR A 118 -5.85 -8.02 -5.35
C THR A 118 -6.03 -8.56 -3.93
N MET A 119 -4.93 -8.88 -3.28
CA MET A 119 -4.88 -9.33 -1.89
C MET A 119 -3.76 -8.58 -1.17
N VAL A 120 -4.12 -7.70 -0.24
CA VAL A 120 -3.16 -6.93 0.57
C VAL A 120 -3.47 -7.13 2.03
N ILE A 121 -2.51 -7.62 2.80
CA ILE A 121 -2.62 -7.66 4.26
C ILE A 121 -2.13 -6.33 4.80
N VAL A 122 -2.99 -5.61 5.50
CA VAL A 122 -2.66 -4.41 6.27
C VAL A 122 -2.51 -4.82 7.72
N SER A 123 -1.29 -4.80 8.23
CA SER A 123 -0.93 -5.12 9.60
C SER A 123 -0.77 -3.83 10.40
N ILE A 124 -1.65 -3.61 11.36
CA ILE A 124 -1.67 -2.44 12.22
C ILE A 124 -1.08 -2.83 13.56
N ASN A 125 0.07 -2.24 13.90
CA ASN A 125 0.68 -2.40 15.19
C ASN A 125 0.15 -1.31 16.13
N ARG A 126 -0.77 -1.68 17.02
CA ARG A 126 -1.44 -0.76 17.94
C ARG A 126 -0.55 -0.31 19.09
N THR A 127 0.49 -1.07 19.41
CA THR A 127 1.46 -0.72 20.47
C THR A 127 2.35 0.45 20.09
N VAL A 128 2.79 0.52 18.83
CA VAL A 128 3.75 1.55 18.37
C VAL A 128 3.16 2.53 17.35
N GLY A 129 1.91 2.36 16.94
CA GLY A 129 1.25 3.24 15.97
C GLY A 129 1.88 3.15 14.58
N SER A 130 2.14 1.95 14.07
CA SER A 130 2.70 1.73 12.74
C SER A 130 1.85 0.78 11.90
N VAL A 131 1.98 0.89 10.58
CA VAL A 131 1.28 0.06 9.61
C VAL A 131 2.28 -0.60 8.68
N ALA A 132 2.07 -1.88 8.40
CA ALA A 132 2.80 -2.61 7.37
C ALA A 132 1.80 -3.17 6.35
N MET A 133 2.09 -3.04 5.07
CA MET A 133 1.29 -3.60 3.98
C MET A 133 2.08 -4.72 3.30
N LEU A 134 1.46 -5.88 3.11
CA LEU A 134 2.02 -7.02 2.38
C LEU A 134 1.09 -7.41 1.25
N SER A 135 1.53 -7.29 0.01
CA SER A 135 0.80 -7.78 -1.16
C SER A 135 1.10 -9.25 -1.40
N LEU A 136 0.04 -10.05 -1.50
CA LEU A 136 0.12 -11.47 -1.85
C LEU A 136 -0.15 -11.63 -3.36
N PRO A 137 0.79 -12.22 -4.14
CA PRO A 137 0.55 -12.50 -5.54
C PRO A 137 -0.62 -13.47 -5.73
N ARG A 138 -1.53 -13.14 -6.64
CA ARG A 138 -2.71 -13.98 -6.92
C ARG A 138 -2.35 -15.37 -7.42
N ASP A 139 -1.23 -15.48 -8.16
CA ASP A 139 -0.75 -16.74 -8.78
C ASP A 139 0.17 -17.54 -7.84
N LEU A 140 0.24 -17.16 -6.55
CA LEU A 140 0.99 -17.89 -5.54
C LEU A 140 0.39 -19.29 -5.36
N TYR A 141 1.21 -20.34 -5.55
CA TYR A 141 0.78 -21.73 -5.50
C TYR A 141 0.91 -22.25 -4.07
N VAL A 142 -0.24 -22.50 -3.45
CA VAL A 142 -0.36 -22.76 -2.02
C VAL A 142 -1.33 -23.90 -1.74
N CYS A 143 -1.25 -24.47 -0.55
CA CYS A 143 -2.23 -25.44 -0.07
C CYS A 143 -3.52 -24.72 0.34
N ILE A 144 -4.62 -24.99 -0.35
CA ILE A 144 -5.97 -24.56 0.00
C ILE A 144 -6.69 -25.73 0.68
N PRO A 145 -7.21 -25.58 1.89
CA PRO A 145 -7.98 -26.62 2.58
C PRO A 145 -9.06 -27.23 1.70
N GLN A 146 -9.17 -28.57 1.70
CA GLN A 146 -10.08 -29.40 0.89
C GLN A 146 -9.91 -29.30 -0.64
N LEU A 147 -9.13 -28.37 -1.17
CA LEU A 147 -8.87 -28.22 -2.60
C LEU A 147 -7.50 -28.75 -3.00
N GLY A 148 -6.52 -28.70 -2.09
CA GLY A 148 -5.13 -29.07 -2.36
C GLY A 148 -4.28 -27.91 -2.86
N MET A 149 -3.19 -28.21 -3.58
CA MET A 149 -2.28 -27.20 -4.12
C MET A 149 -2.92 -26.48 -5.30
N GLN A 150 -3.14 -25.16 -5.15
CA GLN A 150 -3.77 -24.30 -6.14
C GLN A 150 -3.26 -22.85 -6.06
N ARG A 151 -3.65 -21.99 -7.01
CA ARG A 151 -3.40 -20.56 -6.94
C ARG A 151 -4.19 -19.93 -5.80
N LEU A 152 -3.56 -19.04 -5.06
CA LEU A 152 -4.17 -18.38 -3.89
C LEU A 152 -5.49 -17.67 -4.21
N ASN A 153 -5.60 -17.05 -5.39
CA ASN A 153 -6.80 -16.29 -5.80
C ASN A 153 -8.07 -17.15 -6.00
N VAL A 154 -7.93 -18.47 -6.02
CA VAL A 154 -9.06 -19.42 -6.13
C VAL A 154 -9.74 -19.63 -4.76
N ALA A 155 -8.99 -19.43 -3.65
CA ALA A 155 -9.45 -19.80 -2.31
C ALA A 155 -10.76 -19.11 -1.91
N TYR A 156 -10.89 -17.80 -2.17
CA TYR A 156 -12.09 -17.05 -1.83
C TYR A 156 -13.32 -17.58 -2.58
N GLY A 157 -13.24 -17.65 -3.93
CA GLY A 157 -14.36 -18.11 -4.76
C GLY A 157 -14.76 -19.55 -4.46
N TRP A 158 -13.79 -20.42 -4.22
CA TRP A 158 -14.08 -21.81 -3.82
C TRP A 158 -14.79 -21.88 -2.48
N GLY A 159 -14.34 -21.11 -1.47
CA GLY A 159 -14.99 -21.06 -0.17
C GLY A 159 -16.45 -20.58 -0.23
N GLU A 160 -16.75 -19.60 -1.10
CA GLU A 160 -18.13 -19.16 -1.37
C GLU A 160 -18.94 -20.29 -2.03
N ALA A 161 -18.39 -20.93 -3.07
CA ALA A 161 -19.09 -21.98 -3.83
C ALA A 161 -19.44 -23.22 -2.99
N VAL A 162 -18.59 -23.60 -2.03
CA VAL A 162 -18.83 -24.77 -1.16
C VAL A 162 -19.53 -24.40 0.16
N GLY A 163 -19.82 -23.13 0.39
CA GLY A 163 -20.41 -22.65 1.65
C GLY A 163 -19.49 -22.93 2.86
N TRP A 164 -18.19 -22.60 2.74
CA TRP A 164 -17.21 -22.86 3.77
C TRP A 164 -17.64 -22.31 5.14
N SER A 165 -17.55 -23.11 6.17
CA SER A 165 -17.97 -22.74 7.53
C SER A 165 -16.76 -22.63 8.48
N PRO A 166 -16.65 -21.54 9.27
CA PRO A 166 -17.44 -20.32 9.19
C PRO A 166 -16.98 -19.36 8.10
N ASN A 167 -17.79 -18.36 7.77
CA ASN A 167 -17.46 -17.17 6.98
C ASN A 167 -17.20 -17.36 5.47
N GLY A 168 -17.67 -18.45 4.86
CA GLY A 168 -17.61 -18.60 3.40
C GLY A 168 -16.21 -18.44 2.81
N GLY A 169 -16.09 -17.70 1.71
CA GLY A 169 -14.83 -17.47 1.02
C GLY A 169 -13.77 -16.79 1.87
N PHE A 170 -14.18 -15.85 2.72
CA PHE A 170 -13.23 -15.22 3.65
C PHE A 170 -12.66 -16.24 4.64
N GLY A 171 -13.51 -17.12 5.21
CA GLY A 171 -13.07 -18.16 6.15
C GLY A 171 -12.03 -19.09 5.52
N LEU A 172 -12.28 -19.59 4.31
CA LEU A 172 -11.33 -20.45 3.60
C LEU A 172 -10.02 -19.71 3.27
N LEU A 173 -10.10 -18.48 2.78
CA LEU A 173 -8.92 -17.68 2.48
C LEU A 173 -8.10 -17.36 3.75
N GLN A 174 -8.77 -17.06 4.86
CA GLN A 174 -8.15 -16.86 6.18
C GLN A 174 -7.38 -18.11 6.64
N GLU A 175 -7.98 -19.29 6.53
CA GLU A 175 -7.33 -20.55 6.85
C GLU A 175 -6.17 -20.88 5.90
N THR A 176 -6.32 -20.59 4.62
CA THR A 176 -5.26 -20.73 3.61
C THR A 176 -4.05 -19.87 3.96
N ILE A 177 -4.26 -18.60 4.30
CA ILE A 177 -3.18 -17.68 4.69
C ILE A 177 -2.53 -18.15 6.01
N MET A 178 -3.33 -18.59 6.98
CA MET A 178 -2.81 -19.11 8.24
C MET A 178 -1.99 -20.38 8.05
N TYR A 179 -2.43 -21.29 7.17
CA TYR A 179 -1.71 -22.54 6.90
C TYR A 179 -0.35 -22.29 6.24
N ASN A 180 -0.34 -21.50 5.16
CA ASN A 180 0.85 -21.36 4.33
C ASN A 180 1.84 -20.30 4.83
N PHE A 181 1.37 -19.28 5.57
CA PHE A 181 2.19 -18.13 5.99
C PHE A 181 2.22 -17.88 7.50
N GLY A 182 1.38 -18.56 8.26
CA GLY A 182 1.29 -18.36 9.71
C GLY A 182 0.72 -17.01 10.15
N ILE A 183 0.11 -16.24 9.22
CA ILE A 183 -0.44 -14.91 9.48
C ILE A 183 -1.89 -15.03 9.96
N PRO A 184 -2.23 -14.63 11.20
CA PRO A 184 -3.62 -14.53 11.63
C PRO A 184 -4.29 -13.33 10.96
N ILE A 185 -5.40 -13.54 10.27
CA ILE A 185 -6.25 -12.46 9.73
C ILE A 185 -7.41 -12.25 10.68
N HIS A 186 -7.68 -11.02 11.09
CA HIS A 186 -8.73 -10.66 12.04
C HIS A 186 -9.97 -10.13 11.35
N PHE A 187 -9.77 -9.26 10.37
CA PHE A 187 -10.84 -8.64 9.59
C PHE A 187 -10.53 -8.68 8.11
N TYR A 188 -11.56 -8.43 7.30
CA TYR A 188 -11.40 -8.21 5.86
C TYR A 188 -12.19 -6.97 5.40
N ALA A 189 -11.79 -6.42 4.26
CA ALA A 189 -12.56 -5.47 3.48
C ALA A 189 -12.46 -5.86 2.00
N LYS A 190 -13.61 -6.21 1.41
CA LYS A 190 -13.74 -6.56 -0.01
C LYS A 190 -14.40 -5.43 -0.76
N VAL A 191 -13.82 -5.06 -1.89
CA VAL A 191 -14.27 -3.97 -2.75
C VAL A 191 -14.33 -4.45 -4.20
N SER A 192 -15.45 -4.20 -4.88
CA SER A 192 -15.59 -4.38 -6.32
C SER A 192 -14.97 -3.19 -7.09
N PHE A 193 -14.87 -3.28 -8.41
CA PHE A 193 -14.36 -2.17 -9.22
C PHE A 193 -15.23 -0.90 -9.10
N ASN A 194 -16.55 -1.06 -9.06
CA ASN A 194 -17.46 0.08 -8.89
C ASN A 194 -17.34 0.68 -7.49
N GLY A 195 -17.23 -0.16 -6.44
CA GLY A 195 -16.98 0.29 -5.08
C GLY A 195 -15.66 1.04 -4.95
N PHE A 196 -14.59 0.54 -5.57
CA PHE A 196 -13.29 1.21 -5.61
C PHE A 196 -13.36 2.61 -6.25
N LYS A 197 -14.02 2.72 -7.43
CA LYS A 197 -14.22 4.02 -8.07
C LYS A 197 -15.01 4.97 -7.18
N ALA A 198 -16.13 4.50 -6.61
CA ALA A 198 -16.98 5.30 -5.74
C ALA A 198 -16.24 5.83 -4.50
N ILE A 199 -15.35 5.03 -3.88
CA ILE A 199 -14.52 5.47 -2.77
C ILE A 199 -13.63 6.64 -3.20
N ILE A 200 -12.91 6.52 -4.32
CA ILE A 200 -12.00 7.56 -4.80
C ILE A 200 -12.75 8.81 -5.22
N ASP A 201 -13.88 8.66 -5.92
CA ASP A 201 -14.70 9.79 -6.36
C ASP A 201 -15.34 10.52 -5.18
N SER A 202 -15.69 9.82 -4.10
CA SER A 202 -16.19 10.44 -2.85
C SER A 202 -15.13 11.30 -2.13
N LEU A 203 -13.85 11.01 -2.35
CA LEU A 203 -12.72 11.83 -1.91
C LEU A 203 -12.43 13.01 -2.85
N GLY A 204 -13.21 13.18 -3.93
CA GLY A 204 -12.90 14.14 -4.99
C GLY A 204 -11.69 13.75 -5.84
N GLY A 205 -11.22 12.52 -5.78
CA GLY A 205 -10.00 12.01 -6.42
C GLY A 205 -8.84 11.82 -5.44
N ILE A 206 -7.73 11.27 -5.96
CA ILE A 206 -6.49 11.06 -5.20
C ILE A 206 -5.27 11.56 -5.97
N ASN A 207 -4.25 12.00 -5.25
CA ASN A 207 -3.01 12.47 -5.85
C ASN A 207 -1.96 11.34 -5.85
N ILE A 208 -1.43 11.01 -7.04
CA ILE A 208 -0.50 9.89 -7.28
C ILE A 208 0.77 10.40 -7.98
N ALA A 209 1.92 10.02 -7.43
CA ALA A 209 3.21 10.17 -8.07
C ALA A 209 3.46 8.98 -9.03
N VAL A 210 3.48 9.25 -10.33
CA VAL A 210 3.83 8.26 -11.36
C VAL A 210 5.33 8.39 -11.62
N ASP A 211 6.11 7.41 -11.20
CA ASP A 211 7.58 7.40 -11.30
C ASP A 211 8.10 6.76 -12.59
N CYS A 212 7.31 5.90 -13.24
CA CYS A 212 7.64 5.29 -14.53
C CYS A 212 6.49 5.50 -15.52
N PRO A 213 6.79 5.74 -16.83
CA PRO A 213 5.74 5.88 -17.83
C PRO A 213 4.90 4.61 -17.91
N MET A 214 3.59 4.78 -17.95
CA MET A 214 2.62 3.69 -18.09
C MET A 214 2.03 3.75 -19.50
N ILE A 215 2.13 2.67 -20.24
CA ILE A 215 1.62 2.60 -21.62
C ILE A 215 0.57 1.49 -21.69
N ASP A 216 -0.62 1.69 -22.18
CA ASP A 216 -1.65 0.71 -22.42
C ASP A 216 -2.05 0.74 -23.90
N GLN A 217 -1.88 -0.37 -24.57
CA GLN A 217 -2.20 -0.46 -26.00
C GLN A 217 -3.70 -0.50 -26.27
N LEU A 218 -4.50 -0.92 -25.28
CA LEU A 218 -5.93 -1.18 -25.42
C LEU A 218 -6.73 -0.62 -24.25
N ARG A 219 -6.52 0.67 -23.93
CA ARG A 219 -7.37 1.34 -22.94
C ARG A 219 -8.73 1.67 -23.55
N PHE A 220 -9.80 1.31 -22.82
CA PHE A 220 -11.15 1.75 -23.18
C PHE A 220 -11.23 3.28 -23.13
N THR A 221 -11.74 3.88 -24.20
CA THR A 221 -11.80 5.35 -24.39
C THR A 221 -13.00 5.99 -23.67
N GLY A 222 -13.92 5.20 -23.16
CA GLY A 222 -15.22 5.68 -22.68
C GLY A 222 -16.25 5.87 -23.79
N GLN A 223 -15.89 5.54 -25.04
CA GLN A 223 -16.76 5.72 -26.22
C GLN A 223 -17.15 4.37 -26.83
N TYR A 224 -18.27 4.39 -27.53
CA TYR A 224 -18.77 3.25 -28.29
C TYR A 224 -18.91 3.67 -29.76
N ASP A 225 -18.74 2.71 -30.66
CA ASP A 225 -19.02 2.93 -32.09
C ASP A 225 -20.53 2.97 -32.35
N LEU A 226 -20.92 3.17 -33.62
CA LEU A 226 -22.31 3.21 -34.04
C LEU A 226 -23.07 1.89 -33.83
N GLN A 227 -22.36 0.78 -33.65
CA GLN A 227 -22.86 -0.55 -33.39
C GLN A 227 -22.90 -0.87 -31.89
N GLY A 228 -22.49 0.06 -31.02
CA GLY A 228 -22.43 -0.11 -29.57
C GLY A 228 -21.21 -0.90 -29.09
N THR A 229 -20.16 -1.06 -29.93
CA THR A 229 -18.92 -1.75 -29.58
C THR A 229 -17.97 -0.77 -28.85
N PRO A 230 -17.38 -1.16 -27.69
CA PRO A 230 -16.43 -0.31 -26.98
C PRO A 230 -15.21 0.03 -27.82
N ILE A 231 -14.83 1.32 -27.88
CA ILE A 231 -13.65 1.79 -28.60
C ILE A 231 -12.44 1.76 -27.67
N TYR A 232 -11.37 1.11 -28.10
CA TYR A 232 -10.08 1.03 -27.39
C TYR A 232 -9.02 1.79 -28.16
N ALA A 233 -8.12 2.48 -27.46
CA ALA A 233 -7.01 3.20 -28.05
C ALA A 233 -5.76 3.10 -27.17
N PRO A 234 -4.56 3.24 -27.75
CA PRO A 234 -3.33 3.37 -26.98
C PRO A 234 -3.38 4.59 -26.04
N TYR A 235 -2.93 4.39 -24.82
CA TYR A 235 -2.87 5.44 -23.82
C TYR A 235 -1.53 5.41 -23.09
N THR A 236 -0.89 6.57 -22.93
CA THR A 236 0.34 6.72 -22.19
C THR A 236 0.13 7.72 -21.04
N LEU A 237 0.51 7.33 -19.83
CA LEU A 237 0.62 8.20 -18.68
C LEU A 237 2.10 8.36 -18.38
N ASP A 238 2.65 9.54 -18.63
CA ASP A 238 4.05 9.85 -18.41
C ASP A 238 4.41 9.97 -16.92
N VAL A 239 5.70 10.08 -16.62
CA VAL A 239 6.20 10.41 -15.29
C VAL A 239 5.65 11.77 -14.85
N GLY A 240 5.12 11.85 -13.63
CA GLY A 240 4.56 13.10 -13.12
C GLY A 240 3.74 12.90 -11.86
N TYR A 241 3.10 13.98 -11.42
CA TYR A 241 2.21 13.97 -10.27
C TYR A 241 0.78 14.29 -10.72
N TYR A 242 -0.13 13.35 -10.55
CA TYR A 242 -1.45 13.39 -11.15
C TYR A 242 -2.55 13.33 -10.11
N HIS A 243 -3.59 14.13 -10.33
CA HIS A 243 -4.87 13.97 -9.65
C HIS A 243 -5.72 12.98 -10.44
N MET A 244 -6.06 11.85 -9.83
CA MET A 244 -6.78 10.74 -10.46
C MET A 244 -8.18 10.61 -9.89
N ASP A 245 -9.19 10.58 -10.76
CA ASP A 245 -10.54 10.10 -10.43
C ASP A 245 -10.57 8.58 -10.25
N GLY A 246 -11.70 8.03 -9.84
CA GLY A 246 -11.85 6.59 -9.62
C GLY A 246 -11.57 5.74 -10.86
N SER A 247 -11.91 6.24 -12.06
CA SER A 247 -11.70 5.51 -13.32
C SER A 247 -10.22 5.46 -13.72
N LEU A 248 -9.50 6.58 -13.61
CA LEU A 248 -8.07 6.62 -13.89
C LEU A 248 -7.27 5.84 -12.85
N ALA A 249 -7.64 5.96 -11.57
CA ALA A 249 -7.00 5.22 -10.49
C ALA A 249 -7.22 3.69 -10.63
N LEU A 250 -8.42 3.24 -11.03
CA LEU A 250 -8.70 1.84 -11.30
C LEU A 250 -7.85 1.33 -12.49
N TRP A 251 -7.77 2.10 -13.56
CA TRP A 251 -6.89 1.76 -14.69
C TRP A 251 -5.44 1.65 -14.22
N TYR A 252 -4.94 2.63 -13.47
CA TYR A 252 -3.58 2.65 -12.92
C TYR A 252 -3.28 1.44 -12.02
N ALA A 253 -4.24 1.01 -11.21
CA ALA A 253 -4.15 -0.18 -10.36
C ALA A 253 -4.07 -1.49 -11.14
N ARG A 254 -4.63 -1.54 -12.36
CA ARG A 254 -4.85 -2.78 -13.13
C ARG A 254 -3.90 -2.97 -14.31
N VAL A 255 -3.44 -1.88 -14.92
CA VAL A 255 -2.61 -1.95 -16.14
C VAL A 255 -1.36 -2.80 -15.92
N ARG A 256 -1.10 -3.74 -16.87
CA ARG A 256 -0.07 -4.79 -16.73
C ARG A 256 1.02 -4.65 -17.77
N GLN A 257 1.49 -3.52 -18.08
CA GLN A 257 2.49 -3.41 -19.12
C GLN A 257 3.80 -4.09 -18.75
N ARG A 258 4.74 -4.18 -19.71
CA ARG A 258 6.10 -4.76 -19.63
C ARG A 258 6.77 -4.79 -18.23
N LEU A 259 6.13 -4.18 -17.25
CA LEU A 259 6.43 -4.18 -15.84
C LEU A 259 5.77 -5.42 -15.19
N SER A 260 6.44 -6.05 -14.26
CA SER A 260 6.02 -7.29 -13.61
C SER A 260 4.76 -7.09 -12.73
N ASP A 261 4.10 -8.19 -12.32
CA ASP A 261 3.05 -8.17 -11.29
C ASP A 261 3.49 -7.48 -10.00
N PHE A 262 4.78 -7.44 -9.75
CA PHE A 262 5.43 -6.70 -8.67
C PHE A 262 5.15 -5.20 -8.72
N ASP A 263 5.27 -4.59 -9.89
CA ASP A 263 4.99 -3.16 -10.06
C ASP A 263 3.50 -2.85 -9.87
N ARG A 264 2.61 -3.75 -10.32
CA ARG A 264 1.17 -3.62 -10.06
C ARG A 264 0.86 -3.61 -8.55
N ASN A 265 1.45 -4.53 -7.79
CA ASN A 265 1.24 -4.61 -6.34
C ASN A 265 1.75 -3.34 -5.63
N ARG A 266 2.87 -2.77 -6.08
CA ARG A 266 3.39 -1.49 -5.57
C ARG A 266 2.40 -0.35 -5.82
N ARG A 267 1.86 -0.23 -7.04
CA ARG A 267 0.86 0.78 -7.38
C ARG A 267 -0.43 0.65 -6.58
N GLN A 268 -0.88 -0.56 -6.30
CA GLN A 268 -2.04 -0.80 -5.43
C GLN A 268 -1.78 -0.30 -4.01
N GLN A 269 -0.61 -0.57 -3.44
CA GLN A 269 -0.23 -0.03 -2.12
C GLN A 269 -0.07 1.50 -2.15
N GLN A 270 0.44 2.08 -3.24
CA GLN A 270 0.53 3.52 -3.44
C GLN A 270 -0.86 4.19 -3.41
N ILE A 271 -1.83 3.59 -4.08
CA ILE A 271 -3.23 4.05 -4.05
C ILE A 271 -3.80 3.99 -2.64
N LEU A 272 -3.57 2.92 -1.88
CA LEU A 272 -4.03 2.81 -0.49
C LEU A 272 -3.44 3.93 0.39
N ARG A 273 -2.15 4.23 0.22
CA ARG A 273 -1.50 5.36 0.91
C ARG A 273 -2.10 6.71 0.49
N ALA A 274 -2.41 6.87 -0.79
CA ALA A 274 -3.03 8.10 -1.31
C ALA A 274 -4.46 8.28 -0.80
N ILE A 275 -5.28 7.23 -0.76
CA ILE A 275 -6.63 7.24 -0.17
C ILE A 275 -6.56 7.66 1.30
N TRP A 276 -5.67 7.05 2.10
CA TRP A 276 -5.49 7.42 3.50
C TRP A 276 -5.07 8.88 3.65
N ARG A 277 -4.10 9.36 2.88
CA ARG A 277 -3.60 10.73 2.91
C ARG A 277 -4.70 11.73 2.55
N GLU A 278 -5.49 11.45 1.52
CA GLU A 278 -6.58 12.30 1.09
C GLU A 278 -7.71 12.34 2.13
N ALA A 279 -8.10 11.18 2.66
CA ALA A 279 -9.11 11.09 3.71
C ALA A 279 -8.69 11.82 5.01
N LEU A 280 -7.38 11.80 5.33
CA LEU A 280 -6.83 12.54 6.47
C LEU A 280 -6.88 14.05 6.22
N SER A 281 -6.43 14.51 5.04
CA SER A 281 -6.35 15.94 4.69
C SER A 281 -7.72 16.62 4.64
N GLN A 282 -8.76 15.88 4.23
CA GLN A 282 -10.15 16.38 4.15
C GLN A 282 -10.94 16.21 5.44
N GLY A 283 -10.35 15.69 6.50
CA GLY A 283 -11.07 15.44 7.76
C GLY A 283 -12.12 14.33 7.69
N ILE A 284 -12.05 13.47 6.66
CA ILE A 284 -13.01 12.36 6.49
C ILE A 284 -12.81 11.29 7.56
N LEU A 285 -11.57 11.04 7.97
CA LEU A 285 -11.28 10.07 9.02
C LEU A 285 -11.94 10.44 10.36
N GLN A 286 -12.00 11.73 10.71
CA GLN A 286 -12.70 12.21 11.91
C GLN A 286 -14.21 11.95 11.84
N ARG A 287 -14.76 11.94 10.63
CA ARG A 287 -16.17 11.70 10.35
C ARG A 287 -16.47 10.23 10.02
N ALA A 288 -15.50 9.34 10.11
CA ALA A 288 -15.68 7.93 9.77
C ALA A 288 -16.86 7.27 10.50
N PRO A 289 -17.18 7.55 11.78
CA PRO A 289 -18.35 6.99 12.44
C PRO A 289 -19.68 7.40 11.77
N GLU A 290 -19.76 8.65 11.27
CA GLU A 290 -20.95 9.16 10.58
C GLU A 290 -21.11 8.55 9.18
N LEU A 291 -19.98 8.34 8.49
CA LEU A 291 -19.92 7.82 7.13
C LEU A 291 -19.96 6.28 7.05
N TRP A 292 -19.88 5.58 8.20
CA TRP A 292 -19.82 4.13 8.24
C TRP A 292 -20.95 3.42 7.49
N GLY A 293 -22.17 3.90 7.64
CA GLY A 293 -23.32 3.34 6.93
C GLY A 293 -23.19 3.43 5.40
N GLN A 294 -22.62 4.52 4.88
CA GLN A 294 -22.36 4.69 3.45
C GLN A 294 -21.19 3.82 2.98
N ALA A 295 -20.13 3.75 3.77
CA ALA A 295 -18.98 2.92 3.46
C ALA A 295 -19.37 1.43 3.30
N ARG A 296 -20.27 0.92 4.13
CA ARG A 296 -20.77 -0.45 4.04
C ARG A 296 -21.62 -0.77 2.79
N GLN A 297 -22.06 0.22 2.05
CA GLN A 297 -22.73 0.00 0.75
C GLN A 297 -21.77 -0.33 -0.37
N VAL A 298 -20.50 0.09 -0.25
CA VAL A 298 -19.46 -0.11 -1.27
C VAL A 298 -18.33 -1.04 -0.81
N VAL A 299 -18.24 -1.33 0.51
CA VAL A 299 -17.24 -2.21 1.12
C VAL A 299 -17.93 -3.33 1.89
N GLN A 300 -17.74 -4.56 1.45
CA GLN A 300 -18.14 -5.74 2.23
C GLN A 300 -17.07 -6.04 3.29
N THR A 301 -17.46 -6.09 4.57
CA THR A 301 -16.52 -6.27 5.67
C THR A 301 -17.18 -6.91 6.90
N ASN A 302 -16.39 -7.59 7.72
CA ASN A 302 -16.78 -8.05 9.05
C ASN A 302 -16.38 -7.07 10.17
N LEU A 303 -15.74 -5.94 9.83
CA LEU A 303 -15.50 -4.84 10.77
C LEU A 303 -16.84 -4.30 11.29
N GLN A 304 -16.88 -3.96 12.56
CA GLN A 304 -17.98 -3.24 13.19
C GLN A 304 -17.59 -1.77 13.41
N LEU A 305 -18.57 -0.90 13.64
CA LEU A 305 -18.31 0.52 13.90
C LEU A 305 -17.34 0.74 15.08
N GLN A 306 -17.47 -0.07 16.12
CA GLN A 306 -16.59 0.00 17.28
C GLN A 306 -15.12 -0.33 16.95
N ASP A 307 -14.88 -1.25 16.00
CA ASP A 307 -13.53 -1.57 15.53
C ASP A 307 -12.93 -0.37 14.78
N VAL A 308 -13.73 0.26 13.93
CA VAL A 308 -13.34 1.48 13.21
C VAL A 308 -12.99 2.61 14.18
N ILE A 309 -13.85 2.86 15.18
CA ILE A 309 -13.59 3.88 16.22
C ILE A 309 -12.29 3.56 16.97
N GLY A 310 -12.05 2.30 17.31
CA GLY A 310 -10.82 1.87 17.98
C GLY A 310 -9.54 2.09 17.16
N LEU A 311 -9.65 2.12 15.83
CA LEU A 311 -8.52 2.36 14.92
C LEU A 311 -8.29 3.83 14.59
N LEU A 312 -9.29 4.72 14.80
CA LEU A 312 -9.18 6.14 14.47
C LEU A 312 -7.96 6.84 15.07
N PRO A 313 -7.61 6.66 16.37
CA PRO A 313 -6.45 7.35 16.94
C PRO A 313 -5.15 7.00 16.20
N ILE A 314 -5.01 5.77 15.73
CA ILE A 314 -3.83 5.34 14.96
C ILE A 314 -3.88 5.96 13.58
N ALA A 315 -5.02 5.86 12.88
CA ALA A 315 -5.17 6.39 11.52
C ALA A 315 -4.94 7.91 11.44
N LEU A 316 -5.36 8.66 12.47
CA LEU A 316 -5.20 10.11 12.55
C LEU A 316 -3.77 10.55 12.89
N ASN A 317 -3.03 9.75 13.66
CA ASN A 317 -1.66 10.08 14.11
C ASN A 317 -0.59 9.27 13.36
N LEU A 318 -0.97 8.50 12.34
CA LEU A 318 -0.03 7.72 11.55
C LEU A 318 0.86 8.65 10.73
N ALA A 319 2.16 8.60 10.99
CA ALA A 319 3.13 9.32 10.18
C ALA A 319 3.48 8.50 8.91
N PRO A 320 3.70 9.13 7.75
CA PRO A 320 4.03 8.43 6.50
C PRO A 320 5.21 7.47 6.61
N GLU A 321 6.23 7.84 7.38
CA GLU A 321 7.42 7.03 7.67
C GLU A 321 7.14 5.78 8.51
N ASN A 322 6.00 5.74 9.20
CA ASN A 322 5.54 4.57 9.95
C ASN A 322 4.72 3.59 9.09
N ILE A 323 4.58 3.87 7.80
CA ILE A 323 3.93 2.97 6.83
C ILE A 323 5.01 2.23 6.05
N ARG A 324 5.10 0.91 6.25
CA ARG A 324 6.02 0.05 5.52
C ARG A 324 5.30 -0.75 4.45
N SER A 325 5.97 -0.97 3.34
CA SER A 325 5.45 -1.69 2.18
C SER A 325 6.29 -2.92 1.90
N PHE A 326 5.65 -4.08 1.85
CA PHE A 326 6.27 -5.36 1.55
C PHE A 326 5.63 -5.97 0.31
N GLN A 327 6.46 -6.61 -0.49
CA GLN A 327 6.07 -7.28 -1.71
C GLN A 327 6.86 -8.57 -1.85
N LEU A 328 6.25 -9.58 -2.47
CA LEU A 328 6.92 -10.84 -2.74
C LEU A 328 7.51 -10.79 -4.15
N ILE A 329 8.83 -10.70 -4.23
CA ILE A 329 9.59 -10.52 -5.47
C ILE A 329 9.95 -11.87 -6.06
N LYS A 330 9.69 -12.04 -7.36
CA LYS A 330 10.13 -13.21 -8.11
C LYS A 330 11.66 -13.31 -8.13
N GLY A 331 12.18 -14.48 -7.83
CA GLY A 331 13.62 -14.75 -7.73
C GLY A 331 14.22 -14.49 -6.34
N ARG A 332 13.39 -14.03 -5.37
CA ARG A 332 13.80 -13.87 -3.96
C ARG A 332 12.80 -14.52 -3.01
N GLU A 333 11.57 -14.06 -2.96
CA GLU A 333 10.50 -14.62 -2.11
C GLU A 333 9.68 -15.68 -2.83
N THR A 334 9.67 -15.66 -4.16
CA THR A 334 8.93 -16.61 -4.98
C THR A 334 9.74 -17.00 -6.22
N GLU A 335 9.51 -18.22 -6.74
CA GLU A 335 10.02 -18.68 -8.02
C GLU A 335 8.89 -18.97 -8.99
N ALA A 336 9.12 -18.68 -10.29
CA ALA A 336 8.18 -19.05 -11.32
C ALA A 336 8.27 -20.54 -11.58
N TRP A 337 7.12 -21.17 -11.66
CA TRP A 337 6.99 -22.57 -12.03
C TRP A 337 5.81 -22.79 -12.97
N ARG A 338 5.97 -23.71 -13.89
CA ARG A 338 4.86 -24.13 -14.76
C ARG A 338 4.40 -25.50 -14.34
N THR A 339 3.13 -25.60 -13.95
CA THR A 339 2.57 -26.88 -13.55
C THR A 339 2.53 -27.87 -14.73
N PRO A 340 2.48 -29.20 -14.49
CA PRO A 340 2.28 -30.19 -15.53
C PRO A 340 0.97 -29.99 -16.33
N TYR A 341 0.02 -29.24 -15.81
CA TYR A 341 -1.22 -28.86 -16.49
C TYR A 341 -1.10 -27.57 -17.32
N GLY A 342 0.11 -27.00 -17.42
CA GLY A 342 0.39 -25.82 -18.23
C GLY A 342 0.10 -24.48 -17.55
N GLU A 343 -0.20 -24.46 -16.25
CA GLU A 343 -0.47 -23.23 -15.51
C GLU A 343 0.85 -22.56 -15.06
N ASP A 344 0.99 -21.27 -15.33
CA ASP A 344 2.08 -20.47 -14.80
C ASP A 344 1.73 -20.00 -13.37
N VAL A 345 2.56 -20.40 -12.40
CA VAL A 345 2.35 -20.12 -10.96
C VAL A 345 3.65 -19.63 -10.31
N GLN A 346 3.56 -19.16 -9.08
CA GLN A 346 4.68 -18.76 -8.26
C GLN A 346 4.78 -19.67 -7.03
N ILE A 347 5.94 -20.31 -6.81
CA ILE A 347 6.19 -21.15 -5.65
C ILE A 347 6.89 -20.32 -4.58
N PRO A 348 6.44 -20.35 -3.30
CA PRO A 348 7.15 -19.73 -2.18
C PRO A 348 8.56 -20.28 -2.02
N THR A 349 9.54 -19.41 -1.71
CA THR A 349 10.90 -19.76 -1.34
C THR A 349 11.17 -19.49 0.15
N GLU A 350 12.35 -19.85 0.64
CA GLU A 350 12.77 -19.51 2.02
C GLU A 350 12.81 -17.98 2.25
N GLY A 351 13.13 -17.20 1.22
CA GLY A 351 13.12 -15.73 1.26
C GLY A 351 11.76 -15.13 1.68
N LEU A 352 10.66 -15.84 1.36
CA LEU A 352 9.33 -15.45 1.82
C LEU A 352 9.26 -15.36 3.35
N PHE A 353 9.74 -16.38 4.05
CA PHE A 353 9.62 -16.42 5.52
C PHE A 353 10.48 -15.36 6.20
N GLU A 354 11.60 -14.96 5.59
CA GLU A 354 12.39 -13.83 6.07
C GLU A 354 11.62 -12.52 5.89
N THR A 355 11.00 -12.30 4.75
CA THR A 355 10.15 -11.14 4.51
C THR A 355 8.96 -11.10 5.47
N LEU A 356 8.34 -12.25 5.79
CA LEU A 356 7.24 -12.33 6.77
C LEU A 356 7.72 -11.98 8.20
N ARG A 357 8.91 -12.40 8.61
CA ARG A 357 9.49 -11.98 9.89
C ARG A 357 9.68 -10.48 9.94
N GLN A 358 10.24 -9.88 8.88
CA GLN A 358 10.42 -8.43 8.79
C GLN A 358 9.09 -7.68 8.77
N PHE A 359 8.06 -8.23 8.13
CA PHE A 359 6.71 -7.67 8.10
C PHE A 359 6.11 -7.54 9.51
N TYR A 360 6.33 -8.53 10.37
CA TYR A 360 5.86 -8.54 11.77
C TYR A 360 6.77 -7.79 12.75
N THR A 361 8.03 -7.52 12.37
CA THR A 361 8.93 -6.72 13.20
C THR A 361 8.50 -5.26 13.11
N PRO A 362 8.27 -4.55 14.24
CA PRO A 362 7.98 -3.12 14.18
C PRO A 362 9.12 -2.40 13.47
N PRO A 363 8.83 -1.24 12.82
CA PRO A 363 9.91 -0.42 12.31
C PRO A 363 10.87 -0.19 13.49
N ALA A 364 12.11 -0.59 13.31
CA ALA A 364 13.12 -0.15 14.26
C ALA A 364 12.90 1.36 14.36
N ARG A 365 12.87 1.90 15.57
CA ARG A 365 13.00 3.35 15.77
C ARG A 365 14.40 3.68 15.27
N ASN A 366 14.54 3.66 13.95
CA ASN A 366 15.81 3.48 13.29
C ASN A 366 16.63 4.72 13.51
N ARG A 367 17.81 4.54 14.00
CA ARG A 367 18.90 5.51 13.87
C ARG A 367 18.89 6.17 12.49
N LEU A 368 18.67 5.42 11.39
CA LEU A 368 18.67 5.96 10.03
C LEU A 368 17.61 7.07 9.79
N VAL A 369 16.38 6.91 10.26
CA VAL A 369 15.36 7.99 10.14
C VAL A 369 15.65 9.14 11.08
N ARG A 370 16.22 8.87 12.27
CA ARG A 370 16.72 9.92 13.19
C ARG A 370 18.03 10.55 12.71
N ASP A 371 18.89 9.78 12.04
CA ASP A 371 20.21 10.20 11.56
C ASP A 371 20.16 10.84 10.17
N LEU A 372 19.06 10.66 9.40
CA LEU A 372 18.88 11.31 8.11
C LEU A 372 18.54 12.80 8.23
N GLY A 373 18.08 13.27 9.42
CA GLY A 373 17.75 14.66 9.61
C GLY A 373 16.65 15.17 8.67
N SER A 374 16.70 16.46 8.37
CA SER A 374 15.74 17.14 7.50
C SER A 374 16.18 17.09 6.03
N VAL A 375 15.27 16.68 5.16
CA VAL A 375 15.51 16.55 3.71
C VAL A 375 14.57 17.48 2.94
N GLU A 376 15.09 18.26 2.01
CA GLU A 376 14.28 19.03 1.07
C GLU A 376 14.63 18.69 -0.38
N VAL A 377 13.65 18.78 -1.26
CA VAL A 377 13.78 18.50 -2.68
C VAL A 377 13.36 19.73 -3.49
N ILE A 378 14.24 20.18 -4.36
CA ILE A 378 14.02 21.32 -5.28
C ILE A 378 13.95 20.76 -6.70
N ASN A 379 12.91 21.12 -7.43
CA ASN A 379 12.77 20.75 -8.83
C ASN A 379 13.49 21.78 -9.73
N SER A 380 14.68 21.48 -10.15
CA SER A 380 15.47 22.27 -11.12
C SER A 380 15.50 21.65 -12.51
N SER A 381 14.59 20.66 -12.76
CA SER A 381 14.40 20.03 -14.05
C SER A 381 13.42 20.83 -14.91
N SER A 382 13.29 20.46 -16.20
CA SER A 382 12.28 21.02 -17.11
C SER A 382 10.89 20.36 -16.96
N LYS A 383 10.74 19.38 -16.08
CA LYS A 383 9.50 18.62 -15.89
C LYS A 383 8.75 19.09 -14.64
N PRO A 384 7.45 19.39 -14.72
CA PRO A 384 6.69 19.90 -13.58
C PRO A 384 6.53 18.81 -12.49
N ASN A 385 6.52 19.25 -11.22
CA ASN A 385 6.20 18.41 -10.04
C ASN A 385 7.14 17.20 -9.83
N TYR A 386 8.35 17.21 -10.38
CA TYR A 386 9.31 16.12 -10.15
C TYR A 386 9.81 16.08 -8.70
N ASP A 387 9.79 17.18 -7.98
CA ASP A 387 10.01 17.23 -6.52
C ASP A 387 8.97 16.42 -5.75
N LEU A 388 7.68 16.50 -6.12
CA LEU A 388 6.62 15.69 -5.51
C LEU A 388 6.79 14.20 -5.81
N VAL A 389 7.24 13.85 -7.03
CA VAL A 389 7.57 12.45 -7.38
C VAL A 389 8.74 11.95 -6.54
N ALA A 390 9.78 12.74 -6.38
CA ALA A 390 10.94 12.37 -5.57
C ALA A 390 10.60 12.24 -4.07
N VAL A 391 9.76 13.13 -3.54
CA VAL A 391 9.27 13.05 -2.16
C VAL A 391 8.44 11.78 -1.93
N ASP A 392 7.58 11.39 -2.88
CA ASP A 392 6.85 10.13 -2.78
C ASP A 392 7.81 8.92 -2.76
N LEU A 393 8.82 8.89 -3.65
CA LEU A 393 9.83 7.82 -3.68
C LEU A 393 10.60 7.73 -2.35
N LEU A 394 11.02 8.86 -1.78
CA LEU A 394 11.69 8.91 -0.47
C LEU A 394 10.78 8.38 0.64
N SER A 395 9.48 8.67 0.58
CA SER A 395 8.52 8.20 1.57
C SER A 395 8.38 6.67 1.62
N TRP A 396 8.67 5.96 0.51
CA TRP A 396 8.69 4.49 0.48
C TRP A 396 9.84 3.91 1.31
N GLU A 397 10.93 4.64 1.44
CA GLU A 397 12.08 4.29 2.28
C GLU A 397 11.92 4.79 3.73
N GLY A 398 10.76 5.34 4.06
CA GLY A 398 10.48 5.91 5.38
C GLY A 398 11.16 7.27 5.62
N ILE A 399 11.58 7.96 4.56
CA ILE A 399 12.23 9.26 4.63
C ILE A 399 11.19 10.37 4.49
N HIS A 400 11.11 11.23 5.49
CA HIS A 400 10.31 12.44 5.41
C HIS A 400 11.10 13.54 4.68
N ALA A 401 10.63 13.93 3.49
CA ALA A 401 11.22 15.00 2.70
C ALA A 401 10.17 16.07 2.36
N VAL A 402 10.60 17.30 2.16
CA VAL A 402 9.74 18.44 1.83
C VAL A 402 9.99 18.87 0.39
N ALA A 403 8.96 18.90 -0.44
CA ALA A 403 9.00 19.49 -1.78
C ALA A 403 9.07 21.02 -1.67
N ARG A 404 9.98 21.66 -2.41
CA ARG A 404 10.18 23.12 -2.43
C ARG A 404 9.70 23.77 -3.73
N GLY A 405 9.14 22.98 -4.66
CA GLY A 405 8.70 23.48 -5.96
C GLY A 405 9.84 23.71 -6.92
N GLN A 406 9.60 24.58 -7.91
CA GLN A 406 10.51 24.89 -9.00
C GLN A 406 11.66 25.79 -8.51
N GLY A 407 12.89 25.35 -8.77
CA GLY A 407 14.11 26.11 -8.54
C GLY A 407 14.75 26.61 -9.85
N GLU A 408 15.93 27.21 -9.73
CA GLU A 408 16.73 27.61 -10.88
C GLU A 408 17.13 26.38 -11.70
N PRO A 409 17.11 26.45 -13.04
CA PRO A 409 17.44 25.32 -13.92
C PRO A 409 18.83 24.75 -13.63
N ALA A 410 18.92 23.44 -13.44
CA ALA A 410 20.19 22.75 -13.20
C ALA A 410 20.38 21.62 -14.24
N ALA A 411 21.57 21.53 -14.79
CA ALA A 411 21.89 20.47 -15.76
C ALA A 411 21.98 19.08 -15.10
N ARG A 412 22.31 19.05 -13.81
CA ARG A 412 22.62 17.80 -13.10
C ARG A 412 21.89 17.71 -11.77
N THR A 413 21.44 16.49 -11.46
CA THR A 413 20.88 16.14 -10.15
C THR A 413 22.00 15.97 -9.13
N VAL A 414 21.87 16.62 -7.95
CA VAL A 414 22.89 16.65 -6.89
C VAL A 414 22.24 16.51 -5.53
N ILE A 415 22.88 15.75 -4.64
CA ILE A 415 22.57 15.72 -3.21
C ILE A 415 23.62 16.54 -2.49
N TYR A 416 23.21 17.61 -1.84
CA TYR A 416 24.06 18.40 -0.94
C TYR A 416 23.90 17.87 0.49
N ASP A 417 25.03 17.51 1.10
CA ASP A 417 25.15 17.14 2.50
C ASP A 417 25.71 18.32 3.30
N TYR A 418 24.84 18.99 4.04
CA TYR A 418 25.22 20.12 4.90
C TYR A 418 25.66 19.68 6.29
N THR A 419 25.52 18.40 6.63
CA THR A 419 25.96 17.89 7.94
C THR A 419 27.49 17.74 8.01
N GLY A 420 28.12 17.40 6.90
CA GLY A 420 29.53 17.04 6.81
C GLY A 420 29.92 15.75 7.55
N ALA A 421 28.95 15.11 8.18
CA ALA A 421 29.13 13.89 8.98
C ALA A 421 28.05 12.84 8.70
N ALA A 422 27.37 12.93 7.55
CA ALA A 422 26.33 11.97 7.18
C ALA A 422 26.90 10.55 7.10
N SER A 423 26.18 9.58 7.64
CA SER A 423 26.58 8.19 7.53
C SER A 423 26.55 7.74 6.06
N PRO A 424 27.50 6.92 5.61
CA PRO A 424 27.48 6.36 4.26
C PRO A 424 26.18 5.64 3.94
N GLN A 425 25.57 5.00 4.95
CA GLN A 425 24.29 4.30 4.82
C GLN A 425 23.15 5.27 4.52
N ALA A 426 23.09 6.43 5.20
CA ALA A 426 22.08 7.46 4.97
C ALA A 426 22.15 7.99 3.53
N LEU A 427 23.33 8.37 3.07
CA LEU A 427 23.55 8.81 1.69
C LEU A 427 23.23 7.71 0.67
N GLN A 428 23.53 6.46 0.99
CA GLN A 428 23.20 5.32 0.13
C GLN A 428 21.68 5.13 -0.02
N VAL A 429 20.92 5.28 1.06
CA VAL A 429 19.45 5.19 1.01
C VAL A 429 18.88 6.32 0.16
N LEU A 430 19.27 7.59 0.40
CA LEU A 430 18.83 8.74 -0.39
C LEU A 430 19.09 8.56 -1.90
N ARG A 431 20.33 8.18 -2.26
CA ARG A 431 20.66 8.02 -3.67
C ARG A 431 19.98 6.84 -4.33
N ARG A 432 19.77 5.71 -3.61
CA ARG A 432 19.05 4.54 -4.15
C ARG A 432 17.58 4.84 -4.36
N ALA A 433 16.92 5.49 -3.39
CA ALA A 433 15.53 5.87 -3.49
C ALA A 433 15.24 6.73 -4.72
N LEU A 434 16.18 7.62 -5.08
CA LEU A 434 16.04 8.55 -6.19
C LEU A 434 16.82 8.16 -7.45
N ASN A 435 17.43 6.97 -7.49
CA ASN A 435 18.25 6.52 -8.61
C ASN A 435 19.38 7.50 -8.98
N ILE A 436 20.04 8.11 -7.96
CA ILE A 436 21.11 9.10 -8.13
C ILE A 436 22.47 8.40 -8.03
N ARG A 437 23.41 8.76 -8.92
CA ARG A 437 24.76 8.21 -8.96
C ARG A 437 25.60 8.69 -7.75
N ALA A 438 26.58 7.88 -7.34
CA ALA A 438 27.42 8.19 -6.19
C ALA A 438 28.28 9.45 -6.38
N ASP A 439 28.68 9.75 -7.61
CA ASP A 439 29.47 10.94 -7.98
C ASP A 439 28.66 12.26 -7.92
N ARG A 440 27.39 12.21 -7.48
CA ARG A 440 26.46 13.34 -7.40
C ARG A 440 26.20 13.77 -5.95
N ILE A 441 27.00 13.31 -5.02
CA ILE A 441 26.95 13.75 -3.61
C ILE A 441 28.01 14.83 -3.41
N VAL A 442 27.62 15.99 -2.91
CA VAL A 442 28.50 17.09 -2.58
C VAL A 442 28.42 17.35 -1.09
N SER A 443 29.52 17.11 -0.38
CA SER A 443 29.63 17.50 1.02
C SER A 443 29.94 19.00 1.12
N GLN A 444 29.05 19.74 1.77
CA GLN A 444 29.14 21.19 1.97
C GLN A 444 28.72 21.52 3.41
N PRO A 445 29.55 21.21 4.40
CA PRO A 445 29.18 21.41 5.80
C PRO A 445 28.81 22.86 6.09
N ASP A 446 27.65 23.07 6.71
CA ASP A 446 27.18 24.39 7.14
C ASP A 446 26.69 24.30 8.59
N PRO A 447 27.38 24.95 9.54
CA PRO A 447 26.95 24.97 10.94
C PRO A 447 25.64 25.72 11.17
N ASN A 448 25.25 26.59 10.24
CA ASN A 448 24.01 27.37 10.31
C ASN A 448 22.89 26.77 9.41
N ARG A 449 23.04 25.54 8.97
CA ARG A 449 22.09 24.89 8.08
C ARG A 449 20.67 24.87 8.66
N THR A 450 19.69 25.07 7.79
CA THR A 450 18.26 24.92 8.11
C THR A 450 17.72 23.55 7.73
N VAL A 451 18.45 22.82 6.86
CA VAL A 451 18.16 21.44 6.47
C VAL A 451 19.48 20.66 6.42
N ASP A 452 19.39 19.36 6.68
CA ASP A 452 20.57 18.48 6.67
C ASP A 452 20.96 18.07 5.27
N PHE A 453 19.95 17.80 4.41
CA PHE A 453 20.15 17.44 3.01
C PHE A 453 19.27 18.27 2.10
N ARG A 454 19.85 18.75 1.01
CA ARG A 454 19.14 19.37 -0.10
C ARG A 454 19.37 18.56 -1.36
N ILE A 455 18.28 18.15 -2.01
CA ILE A 455 18.31 17.42 -3.26
C ILE A 455 17.83 18.35 -4.35
N VAL A 456 18.71 18.64 -5.30
CA VAL A 456 18.41 19.46 -6.48
C VAL A 456 18.24 18.50 -7.68
N LEU A 457 17.03 18.40 -8.21
CA LEU A 457 16.72 17.55 -9.35
C LEU A 457 17.04 18.33 -10.64
N GLY A 458 18.04 17.91 -11.36
CA GLY A 458 18.43 18.51 -12.65
C GLY A 458 17.68 17.92 -13.84
N VAL A 459 18.03 18.41 -15.05
CA VAL A 459 17.47 17.91 -16.32
C VAL A 459 17.76 16.41 -16.54
N ASP A 460 18.86 15.91 -15.96
CA ASP A 460 19.27 14.50 -16.03
C ASP A 460 18.53 13.57 -15.05
N TYR A 461 17.57 14.08 -14.26
CA TYR A 461 16.83 13.26 -13.31
C TYR A 461 15.85 12.31 -14.00
N VAL A 462 16.00 11.01 -13.72
CA VAL A 462 15.12 9.95 -14.21
C VAL A 462 14.61 9.14 -13.01
N PRO A 463 13.37 9.35 -12.56
CA PRO A 463 12.82 8.66 -11.38
C PRO A 463 12.56 7.17 -11.64
N CYS A 464 12.37 6.76 -12.91
CA CYS A 464 12.06 5.38 -13.24
C CYS A 464 13.28 4.47 -13.11
N SER A 465 13.24 3.54 -12.16
CA SER A 465 14.27 2.51 -11.97
C SER A 465 13.95 1.16 -12.65
N ALA A 466 12.81 1.07 -13.36
CA ALA A 466 12.41 -0.16 -14.02
C ALA A 466 13.33 -0.50 -15.21
N PRO A 467 13.61 -1.80 -15.48
CA PRO A 467 14.42 -2.20 -16.62
C PRO A 467 13.84 -1.69 -17.94
N GLY A 468 14.65 -1.01 -18.74
CA GLY A 468 14.26 -0.44 -20.04
C GLY A 468 13.80 1.01 -20.02
N PHE A 469 13.70 1.68 -18.86
CA PHE A 469 13.33 3.07 -18.71
C PHE A 469 14.43 3.97 -18.12
N GLY A 470 15.54 3.42 -17.70
CA GLY A 470 16.69 4.16 -17.19
C GLY A 470 17.88 3.25 -16.92
N THR A 471 19.08 3.83 -16.85
CA THR A 471 20.28 3.10 -16.45
C THR A 471 20.21 2.78 -14.97
N ARG A 472 20.23 1.48 -14.62
CA ARG A 472 20.44 1.08 -13.22
C ARG A 472 21.77 1.67 -12.75
N VAL A 473 21.73 2.44 -11.70
CA VAL A 473 22.93 2.88 -11.01
C VAL A 473 23.36 1.72 -10.11
N ASN A 474 24.42 1.01 -10.53
CA ASN A 474 25.08 -0.03 -9.71
C ASN A 474 25.79 0.59 -8.51
#